data_746cd4ee92ceb648d7736037eb1ab7d2
#
_entry.id   746cd4ee92ceb648d7736037eb1ab7d2
#
_cell.length_a   1.000
_cell.length_b   1.000
_cell.length_c   1.000
_cell.angle_alpha   90.00
_cell.angle_beta   90.00
_cell.angle_gamma   90.00
#
_symmetry.space_group_name_H-M   'P 1'
#
loop_
_entity.id
_entity.type
_entity.pdbx_description
1 polymer ?
#
loop_
_entity_poly.entity_id
_entity_poly.type
_entity_poly.pdbx_seq_one_letter_code
_entity_poly.pdbx_strand_id
1 'polypeptide(L)'
;MTEPIWEKGYTQNRELSWLQFNARVLEEAEDETVPLLERVKFLSIFTSNLDEFYMIRVGSLGDVAALGGHGVDNKSGLTAKEQLERIYAATAPLYERRDRVFRRVERELGAEGLQRLRMSELTQDEHHYIRQLFRTAIQPLLSPQIVDAHHPFPHLASKTLHVGVRLSRKKSEFWGLIPMPPSVPELLFLPEQNGICRYVPLEEVLLFYADSVFEMYSTLEKVVFCVTRNADINPDDEPFAPDGREIDLRAKMEKLLRERRRLCVVRVELSAPISGHFAELFRKRFDISGEQIFVSCEAPLRMDYAFSLGEHLPEARRAA
;
A
#
# COMPACT_ATOMS: atom_id res chain seq x y z
N MET A 1 11.62 -45.62 -5.93
CA MET A 1 10.98 -44.32 -5.80
C MET A 1 11.80 -43.36 -6.64
N THR A 2 11.18 -42.64 -7.58
CA THR A 2 11.88 -41.63 -8.38
C THR A 2 12.24 -40.47 -7.48
N GLU A 3 13.49 -40.02 -7.54
CA GLU A 3 14.02 -38.88 -6.82
C GLU A 3 13.14 -37.60 -7.07
N PRO A 4 12.74 -36.87 -6.05
CA PRO A 4 11.93 -35.66 -6.21
C PRO A 4 12.56 -34.65 -7.18
N ILE A 5 11.75 -33.95 -7.96
CA ILE A 5 12.24 -33.03 -9.01
C ILE A 5 13.09 -31.91 -8.43
N TRP A 6 12.79 -31.43 -7.23
CA TRP A 6 13.52 -30.34 -6.56
C TRP A 6 14.95 -30.72 -6.12
N GLU A 7 15.23 -32.00 -5.89
CA GLU A 7 16.57 -32.49 -5.55
C GLU A 7 17.52 -32.42 -6.75
N LYS A 8 16.99 -32.34 -7.95
CA LYS A 8 17.79 -32.23 -9.20
C LYS A 8 18.33 -30.83 -9.47
N GLY A 9 17.92 -29.81 -8.72
CA GLY A 9 18.50 -28.45 -8.75
C GLY A 9 18.18 -27.57 -9.96
N TYR A 10 17.30 -28.03 -10.89
CA TYR A 10 16.91 -27.26 -12.06
C TYR A 10 15.50 -26.64 -12.01
N THR A 11 14.83 -26.81 -10.88
CA THR A 11 13.52 -26.21 -10.63
C THR A 11 13.62 -25.21 -9.48
N GLN A 12 12.78 -24.20 -9.49
CA GLN A 12 12.67 -23.24 -8.42
C GLN A 12 11.21 -23.05 -8.00
N ASN A 13 11.01 -22.47 -6.83
CA ASN A 13 9.68 -22.11 -6.34
C ASN A 13 9.03 -21.11 -7.30
N ARG A 14 7.75 -21.36 -7.66
CA ARG A 14 7.00 -20.53 -8.60
C ARG A 14 6.82 -19.11 -8.11
N GLU A 15 6.58 -18.90 -6.82
CA GLU A 15 6.33 -17.58 -6.24
C GLU A 15 7.61 -16.74 -6.19
N LEU A 16 8.76 -17.35 -5.90
CA LEU A 16 10.05 -16.68 -5.98
C LEU A 16 10.42 -16.34 -7.43
N SER A 17 10.10 -17.22 -8.37
CA SER A 17 10.26 -16.93 -9.81
C SER A 17 9.39 -15.75 -10.25
N TRP A 18 8.17 -15.64 -9.72
CA TRP A 18 7.28 -14.52 -10.00
C TRP A 18 7.84 -13.19 -9.46
N LEU A 19 8.44 -13.17 -8.27
CA LEU A 19 9.13 -11.98 -7.76
C LEU A 19 10.29 -11.55 -8.66
N GLN A 20 11.05 -12.49 -9.23
CA GLN A 20 12.09 -12.19 -10.23
C GLN A 20 11.50 -11.60 -11.51
N PHE A 21 10.33 -12.10 -11.95
CA PHE A 21 9.62 -11.47 -13.08
C PHE A 21 9.23 -10.02 -12.75
N ASN A 22 8.65 -9.77 -11.59
CA ASN A 22 8.29 -8.40 -11.20
C ASN A 22 9.52 -7.48 -11.01
N ALA A 23 10.66 -8.05 -10.59
CA ALA A 23 11.92 -7.31 -10.56
C ALA A 23 12.37 -6.85 -11.96
N ARG A 24 12.08 -7.61 -13.02
CA ARG A 24 12.34 -7.19 -14.42
C ARG A 24 11.41 -6.06 -14.86
N VAL A 25 10.19 -6.01 -14.37
CA VAL A 25 9.31 -4.85 -14.59
C VAL A 25 9.93 -3.57 -13.99
N LEU A 26 10.62 -3.70 -12.87
CA LEU A 26 11.35 -2.58 -12.26
C LEU A 26 12.59 -2.21 -13.07
N GLU A 27 13.23 -3.15 -13.79
CA GLU A 27 14.35 -2.87 -14.70
C GLU A 27 13.95 -1.93 -15.85
N GLU A 28 12.71 -2.05 -16.37
CA GLU A 28 12.21 -1.12 -17.39
C GLU A 28 12.11 0.32 -16.83
N ALA A 29 11.81 0.48 -15.54
CA ALA A 29 11.84 1.80 -14.91
C ALA A 29 13.27 2.32 -14.66
N GLU A 30 14.26 1.44 -14.61
CA GLU A 30 15.68 1.78 -14.45
C GLU A 30 16.33 2.16 -15.77
N ASP A 31 15.85 1.63 -16.89
CA ASP A 31 16.44 1.80 -18.22
C ASP A 31 16.20 3.24 -18.71
N GLU A 32 17.29 3.99 -18.91
CA GLU A 32 17.25 5.37 -19.38
C GLU A 32 16.85 5.50 -20.86
N THR A 33 16.85 4.41 -21.62
CA THR A 33 16.36 4.38 -23.01
C THR A 33 14.84 4.35 -23.08
N VAL A 34 14.16 3.98 -22.01
CA VAL A 34 12.70 4.03 -21.89
C VAL A 34 12.24 5.47 -21.61
N PRO A 35 11.23 6.00 -22.32
CA PRO A 35 10.72 7.34 -22.09
C PRO A 35 10.33 7.58 -20.63
N LEU A 36 10.64 8.76 -20.09
CA LEU A 36 10.54 9.08 -18.67
C LEU A 36 9.14 8.80 -18.07
N LEU A 37 8.08 9.19 -18.78
CA LEU A 37 6.70 8.91 -18.32
C LEU A 37 6.37 7.42 -18.32
N GLU A 38 6.90 6.64 -19.25
CA GLU A 38 6.71 5.19 -19.25
C GLU A 38 7.45 4.55 -18.06
N ARG A 39 8.63 5.07 -17.70
CA ARG A 39 9.36 4.62 -16.50
C ARG A 39 8.54 4.84 -15.21
N VAL A 40 7.81 5.95 -15.11
CA VAL A 40 6.87 6.18 -14.00
C VAL A 40 5.74 5.15 -14.00
N LYS A 41 5.19 4.82 -15.18
CA LYS A 41 4.15 3.79 -15.31
C LYS A 41 4.67 2.42 -14.93
N PHE A 42 5.92 2.06 -15.28
CA PHE A 42 6.53 0.79 -14.85
C PHE A 42 6.68 0.70 -13.33
N LEU A 43 6.99 1.80 -12.63
CA LEU A 43 6.96 1.83 -11.16
C LEU A 43 5.56 1.58 -10.59
N SER A 44 4.53 2.13 -11.22
CA SER A 44 3.13 1.87 -10.86
C SER A 44 2.74 0.41 -11.12
N ILE A 45 3.10 -0.14 -12.29
CA ILE A 45 2.85 -1.54 -12.66
C ILE A 45 3.56 -2.48 -11.68
N PHE A 46 4.82 -2.21 -11.34
CA PHE A 46 5.55 -3.00 -10.33
C PHE A 46 4.80 -3.04 -9.00
N THR A 47 4.28 -1.88 -8.56
CA THR A 47 3.56 -1.74 -7.29
C THR A 47 2.22 -2.49 -7.33
N SER A 48 1.43 -2.31 -8.38
CA SER A 48 0.13 -2.97 -8.54
C SER A 48 0.26 -4.49 -8.71
N ASN A 49 1.26 -4.96 -9.44
CA ASN A 49 1.58 -6.38 -9.56
C ASN A 49 1.91 -6.99 -8.19
N LEU A 50 2.70 -6.28 -7.37
CA LEU A 50 3.05 -6.75 -6.03
C LEU A 50 1.82 -6.81 -5.12
N ASP A 51 0.91 -5.84 -5.24
CA ASP A 51 -0.37 -5.86 -4.52
C ASP A 51 -1.18 -7.12 -4.84
N GLU A 52 -1.35 -7.42 -6.13
CA GLU A 52 -2.11 -8.59 -6.59
C GLU A 52 -1.45 -9.90 -6.16
N PHE A 53 -0.13 -9.98 -6.26
CA PHE A 53 0.64 -11.12 -5.78
C PHE A 53 0.40 -11.40 -4.30
N TYR A 54 0.45 -10.35 -3.46
CA TYR A 54 0.19 -10.50 -2.04
C TYR A 54 -1.26 -10.85 -1.74
N MET A 55 -2.21 -10.23 -2.43
CA MET A 55 -3.63 -10.49 -2.25
C MET A 55 -4.00 -11.94 -2.58
N ILE A 56 -3.48 -12.49 -3.66
CA ILE A 56 -3.90 -13.79 -4.19
C ILE A 56 -2.93 -14.89 -3.74
N ARG A 57 -1.64 -14.76 -4.09
CA ARG A 57 -0.66 -15.84 -3.91
C ARG A 57 -0.20 -15.98 -2.47
N VAL A 58 0.21 -14.86 -1.86
CA VAL A 58 0.65 -14.86 -0.46
C VAL A 58 -0.54 -15.14 0.46
N GLY A 59 -1.73 -14.62 0.12
CA GLY A 59 -2.97 -14.92 0.82
C GLY A 59 -3.26 -16.41 0.88
N SER A 60 -3.32 -17.09 -0.29
CA SER A 60 -3.56 -18.53 -0.37
C SER A 60 -2.50 -19.36 0.39
N LEU A 61 -1.22 -18.97 0.29
CA LEU A 61 -0.16 -19.65 1.07
C LEU A 61 -0.33 -19.46 2.58
N GLY A 62 -0.80 -18.27 3.00
CA GLY A 62 -1.13 -17.98 4.40
C GLY A 62 -2.22 -18.90 4.94
N ASP A 63 -3.28 -19.11 4.16
CA ASP A 63 -4.38 -20.01 4.52
C ASP A 63 -3.90 -21.48 4.64
N VAL A 64 -3.09 -21.94 3.68
CA VAL A 64 -2.49 -23.28 3.74
C VAL A 64 -1.59 -23.44 4.96
N ALA A 65 -0.78 -22.44 5.29
CA ALA A 65 0.09 -22.45 6.46
C ALA A 65 -0.71 -22.47 7.77
N ALA A 66 -1.81 -21.69 7.85
CA ALA A 66 -2.68 -21.63 9.03
C ALA A 66 -3.44 -22.91 9.29
N LEU A 67 -3.82 -23.65 8.23
CA LEU A 67 -4.48 -24.95 8.32
C LEU A 67 -3.54 -26.10 8.71
N GLY A 68 -2.24 -25.82 8.93
CA GLY A 68 -1.25 -26.85 9.28
C GLY A 68 -0.98 -27.84 8.15
N GLY A 69 -1.17 -27.43 6.90
CA GLY A 69 -0.95 -28.26 5.73
C GLY A 69 0.51 -28.77 5.67
N HIS A 70 0.68 -30.09 5.70
CA HIS A 70 2.01 -30.74 5.61
C HIS A 70 2.49 -30.92 4.16
N GLY A 71 1.75 -30.40 3.18
CA GLY A 71 2.13 -30.44 1.78
C GLY A 71 3.35 -29.59 1.49
N VAL A 72 4.24 -30.09 0.64
CA VAL A 72 5.38 -29.35 0.11
C VAL A 72 5.16 -28.99 -1.34
N ASP A 73 5.68 -27.83 -1.76
CA ASP A 73 5.68 -27.44 -3.16
C ASP A 73 6.46 -28.44 -4.01
N ASN A 74 5.85 -28.93 -5.07
CA ASN A 74 6.39 -30.00 -5.92
C ASN A 74 7.59 -29.55 -6.80
N LYS A 75 7.97 -28.29 -6.77
CA LYS A 75 9.10 -27.73 -7.53
C LYS A 75 10.29 -27.37 -6.64
N SER A 76 10.04 -26.98 -5.40
CA SER A 76 11.08 -26.51 -4.47
C SER A 76 11.19 -27.36 -3.18
N GLY A 77 10.24 -28.23 -2.89
CA GLY A 77 10.19 -29.01 -1.67
C GLY A 77 9.86 -28.20 -0.42
N LEU A 78 9.54 -26.90 -0.56
CA LEU A 78 9.27 -26.01 0.55
C LEU A 78 7.85 -26.17 1.07
N THR A 79 7.69 -26.14 2.38
CA THR A 79 6.37 -25.99 3.03
C THR A 79 5.80 -24.59 2.76
N ALA A 80 4.49 -24.41 2.96
CA ALA A 80 3.85 -23.09 2.80
C ALA A 80 4.51 -22.02 3.69
N LYS A 81 4.87 -22.36 4.93
CA LYS A 81 5.56 -21.45 5.86
C LYS A 81 6.94 -21.04 5.35
N GLU A 82 7.75 -21.99 4.90
CA GLU A 82 9.09 -21.70 4.34
C GLU A 82 8.99 -20.87 3.06
N GLN A 83 7.96 -21.08 2.24
CA GLN A 83 7.71 -20.24 1.07
C GLN A 83 7.40 -18.82 1.48
N LEU A 84 6.53 -18.59 2.48
CA LEU A 84 6.20 -17.26 3.00
C LEU A 84 7.43 -16.53 3.53
N GLU A 85 8.24 -17.19 4.38
CA GLU A 85 9.49 -16.62 4.91
C GLU A 85 10.43 -16.16 3.79
N ARG A 86 10.61 -17.01 2.75
CA ARG A 86 11.45 -16.67 1.60
C ARG A 86 10.86 -15.57 0.73
N ILE A 87 9.53 -15.51 0.57
CA ILE A 87 8.83 -14.45 -0.16
C ILE A 87 9.05 -13.10 0.54
N TYR A 88 8.85 -13.02 1.86
CA TYR A 88 9.06 -11.77 2.60
C TYR A 88 10.52 -11.32 2.51
N ALA A 89 11.47 -12.24 2.70
CA ALA A 89 12.89 -11.93 2.58
C ALA A 89 13.29 -11.47 1.15
N ALA A 90 12.71 -12.06 0.11
CA ALA A 90 12.96 -11.67 -1.27
C ALA A 90 12.27 -10.36 -1.68
N THR A 91 11.16 -9.99 -1.02
CA THR A 91 10.42 -8.76 -1.30
C THR A 91 11.09 -7.52 -0.70
N ALA A 92 11.66 -7.61 0.49
CA ALA A 92 12.26 -6.46 1.19
C ALA A 92 13.27 -5.67 0.34
N PRO A 93 14.26 -6.29 -0.34
CA PRO A 93 15.21 -5.56 -1.18
C PRO A 93 14.55 -4.92 -2.42
N LEU A 94 13.40 -5.41 -2.87
CA LEU A 94 12.68 -4.80 -3.99
C LEU A 94 12.05 -3.45 -3.62
N TYR A 95 11.62 -3.26 -2.35
CA TYR A 95 11.18 -1.95 -1.86
C TYR A 95 12.32 -0.93 -1.87
N GLU A 96 13.49 -1.31 -1.37
CA GLU A 96 14.67 -0.43 -1.41
C GLU A 96 15.09 -0.08 -2.85
N ARG A 97 15.00 -1.06 -3.76
CA ARG A 97 15.29 -0.85 -5.17
C ARG A 97 14.27 0.11 -5.79
N ARG A 98 12.97 -0.11 -5.55
CA ARG A 98 11.89 0.78 -6.00
C ARG A 98 12.10 2.22 -5.53
N ASP A 99 12.45 2.42 -4.26
CA ASP A 99 12.72 3.74 -3.70
C ASP A 99 13.88 4.45 -4.39
N ARG A 100 14.97 3.72 -4.68
CA ARG A 100 16.12 4.29 -5.42
C ARG A 100 15.74 4.70 -6.84
N VAL A 101 14.99 3.84 -7.55
CA VAL A 101 14.54 4.12 -8.92
C VAL A 101 13.59 5.30 -8.92
N PHE A 102 12.61 5.31 -8.03
CA PHE A 102 11.65 6.42 -7.92
C PHE A 102 12.34 7.75 -7.69
N ARG A 103 13.28 7.84 -6.75
CA ARG A 103 14.05 9.05 -6.47
C ARG A 103 14.80 9.57 -7.70
N ARG A 104 15.32 8.68 -8.54
CA ARG A 104 15.99 9.07 -9.80
C ARG A 104 14.99 9.62 -10.81
N VAL A 105 13.91 8.88 -11.06
CA VAL A 105 12.84 9.26 -11.98
C VAL A 105 12.18 10.57 -11.56
N GLU A 106 11.92 10.76 -10.27
CA GLU A 106 11.34 12.00 -9.72
C GLU A 106 12.23 13.22 -9.98
N ARG A 107 13.55 13.09 -9.84
CA ARG A 107 14.49 14.20 -10.18
C ARG A 107 14.46 14.55 -11.66
N GLU A 108 14.37 13.53 -12.53
CA GLU A 108 14.28 13.73 -13.97
C GLU A 108 12.94 14.39 -14.35
N LEU A 109 11.82 13.99 -13.74
CA LEU A 109 10.52 14.66 -13.91
C LEU A 109 10.58 16.12 -13.49
N GLY A 110 11.26 16.43 -12.38
CA GLY A 110 11.47 17.80 -11.93
C GLY A 110 12.21 18.66 -12.95
N ALA A 111 13.22 18.11 -13.63
CA ALA A 111 13.94 18.76 -14.72
C ALA A 111 13.04 18.99 -15.96
N GLU A 112 12.06 18.11 -16.19
CA GLU A 112 11.05 18.24 -17.25
C GLU A 112 9.87 19.15 -16.88
N GLY A 113 9.90 19.78 -15.69
CA GLY A 113 8.89 20.76 -15.26
C GLY A 113 7.69 20.15 -14.54
N LEU A 114 7.80 18.94 -14.03
CA LEU A 114 6.79 18.28 -13.19
C LEU A 114 7.39 17.91 -11.84
N GLN A 115 7.07 18.63 -10.80
CA GLN A 115 7.73 18.55 -9.51
C GLN A 115 6.76 18.14 -8.40
N ARG A 116 7.02 16.98 -7.77
CA ARG A 116 6.39 16.61 -6.51
C ARG A 116 7.08 17.35 -5.37
N LEU A 117 6.29 17.87 -4.45
CA LEU A 117 6.79 18.56 -3.26
C LEU A 117 6.29 17.87 -1.99
N ARG A 118 7.14 17.88 -0.97
CA ARG A 118 6.75 17.59 0.40
C ARG A 118 6.25 18.88 1.06
N MET A 119 5.44 18.75 2.09
CA MET A 119 4.97 19.93 2.85
C MET A 119 6.11 20.81 3.35
N SER A 120 7.26 20.23 3.70
CA SER A 120 8.45 20.99 4.17
C SER A 120 9.17 21.80 3.10
N GLU A 121 8.87 21.56 1.82
CA GLU A 121 9.52 22.21 0.67
C GLU A 121 8.69 23.38 0.11
N LEU A 122 7.48 23.57 0.63
CA LEU A 122 6.58 24.62 0.20
C LEU A 122 7.07 26.01 0.65
N THR A 123 6.87 26.99 -0.21
CA THR A 123 7.01 28.41 0.14
C THR A 123 5.88 28.84 1.10
N GLN A 124 6.01 30.01 1.70
CA GLN A 124 5.00 30.53 2.61
C GLN A 124 3.62 30.72 1.94
N ASP A 125 3.60 31.18 0.70
CA ASP A 125 2.37 31.39 -0.07
C ASP A 125 1.71 30.05 -0.44
N GLU A 126 2.50 29.05 -0.82
CA GLU A 126 2.03 27.70 -1.09
C GLU A 126 1.49 27.02 0.16
N HIS A 127 2.16 27.17 1.30
CA HIS A 127 1.63 26.75 2.60
C HIS A 127 0.29 27.40 2.92
N HIS A 128 0.16 28.71 2.61
CA HIS A 128 -1.12 29.40 2.81
C HIS A 128 -2.21 28.83 1.91
N TYR A 129 -1.91 28.61 0.64
CA TYR A 129 -2.82 27.99 -0.33
C TYR A 129 -3.28 26.59 0.10
N ILE A 130 -2.35 25.70 0.42
CA ILE A 130 -2.66 24.33 0.88
C ILE A 130 -3.45 24.35 2.20
N ARG A 131 -3.13 25.25 3.13
CA ARG A 131 -3.87 25.41 4.39
C ARG A 131 -5.33 25.83 4.15
N GLN A 132 -5.55 26.76 3.22
CA GLN A 132 -6.89 27.20 2.86
C GLN A 132 -7.66 26.03 2.22
N LEU A 133 -7.06 25.33 1.26
CA LEU A 133 -7.64 24.15 0.60
C LEU A 133 -7.97 23.05 1.63
N PHE A 134 -7.03 22.76 2.54
CA PHE A 134 -7.27 21.78 3.60
C PHE A 134 -8.48 22.15 4.44
N ARG A 135 -8.56 23.36 4.96
CA ARG A 135 -9.64 23.80 5.86
C ARG A 135 -11.01 23.84 5.19
N THR A 136 -11.07 24.28 3.93
CA THR A 136 -12.35 24.55 3.26
C THR A 136 -12.87 23.36 2.45
N ALA A 137 -11.98 22.53 1.89
CA ALA A 137 -12.38 21.46 0.96
C ALA A 137 -12.02 20.05 1.46
N ILE A 138 -10.95 19.86 2.23
CA ILE A 138 -10.49 18.53 2.62
C ILE A 138 -10.98 18.17 4.02
N GLN A 139 -10.71 19.00 5.01
CA GLN A 139 -11.04 18.72 6.41
C GLN A 139 -12.52 18.39 6.66
N PRO A 140 -13.51 19.04 6.02
CA PRO A 140 -14.93 18.68 6.17
C PRO A 140 -15.30 17.28 5.66
N LEU A 141 -14.48 16.70 4.79
CA LEU A 141 -14.70 15.37 4.20
C LEU A 141 -13.99 14.26 4.98
N LEU A 142 -13.16 14.61 5.96
CA LEU A 142 -12.44 13.64 6.77
C LEU A 142 -13.37 12.96 7.76
N SER A 143 -13.14 11.67 7.98
CA SER A 143 -13.82 10.85 8.99
C SER A 143 -12.78 10.25 9.95
N PRO A 144 -12.10 11.07 10.76
CA PRO A 144 -11.08 10.57 11.67
C PRO A 144 -11.71 9.66 12.73
N GLN A 145 -10.98 8.62 13.10
CA GLN A 145 -11.42 7.64 14.07
C GLN A 145 -10.39 7.50 15.18
N ILE A 146 -10.85 7.30 16.41
CA ILE A 146 -10.00 6.99 17.56
C ILE A 146 -10.35 5.59 18.01
N VAL A 147 -9.33 4.75 18.09
CA VAL A 147 -9.44 3.37 18.56
C VAL A 147 -9.06 3.32 20.03
N ASP A 148 -9.98 2.86 20.83
CA ASP A 148 -9.80 2.64 22.26
C ASP A 148 -10.53 1.36 22.73
N ALA A 149 -10.71 1.18 24.05
CA ALA A 149 -11.42 0.04 24.60
C ALA A 149 -12.90 0.00 24.22
N HIS A 150 -13.52 1.16 23.92
CA HIS A 150 -14.95 1.30 23.60
C HIS A 150 -15.19 1.36 22.09
N HIS A 151 -14.20 1.83 21.33
CA HIS A 151 -14.26 1.97 19.88
C HIS A 151 -13.31 0.95 19.24
N PRO A 152 -13.84 -0.19 18.75
CA PRO A 152 -13.00 -1.24 18.18
C PRO A 152 -12.32 -0.75 16.90
N PHE A 153 -11.21 -1.37 16.57
CA PHE A 153 -10.47 -1.07 15.35
C PHE A 153 -11.34 -1.29 14.11
N PRO A 154 -11.48 -0.30 13.23
CA PRO A 154 -12.32 -0.43 12.05
C PRO A 154 -11.75 -1.45 11.06
N HIS A 155 -12.63 -1.96 10.20
CA HIS A 155 -12.18 -2.73 9.06
C HIS A 155 -11.54 -1.81 8.03
N LEU A 156 -10.24 -1.94 7.80
CA LEU A 156 -9.54 -1.21 6.76
C LEU A 156 -9.65 -1.99 5.44
N ALA A 157 -10.10 -1.29 4.40
CA ALA A 157 -10.14 -1.86 3.06
C ALA A 157 -8.72 -2.11 2.53
N SER A 158 -8.56 -3.18 1.74
CA SER A 158 -7.29 -3.46 1.06
C SER A 158 -6.92 -2.34 0.11
N LYS A 159 -5.63 -2.04 0.00
CA LYS A 159 -5.06 -1.03 -0.90
C LYS A 159 -5.48 0.43 -0.63
N THR A 160 -6.16 0.71 0.47
CA THR A 160 -6.55 2.07 0.84
C THR A 160 -5.51 2.70 1.76
N LEU A 161 -5.09 3.92 1.44
CA LEU A 161 -4.17 4.69 2.28
C LEU A 161 -4.88 5.22 3.52
N HIS A 162 -4.15 5.21 4.62
CA HIS A 162 -4.57 5.77 5.90
C HIS A 162 -3.41 6.52 6.54
N VAL A 163 -3.72 7.59 7.28
CA VAL A 163 -2.75 8.14 8.24
C VAL A 163 -3.02 7.50 9.59
N GLY A 164 -2.04 6.76 10.08
CA GLY A 164 -2.03 6.20 11.42
C GLY A 164 -1.31 7.16 12.38
N VAL A 165 -1.92 7.43 13.52
CA VAL A 165 -1.39 8.37 14.50
C VAL A 165 -1.41 7.73 15.88
N ARG A 166 -0.25 7.71 16.54
CA ARG A 166 -0.15 7.34 17.94
C ARG A 166 -0.40 8.59 18.79
N LEU A 167 -1.46 8.57 19.54
CA LEU A 167 -1.98 9.70 20.30
C LEU A 167 -1.83 9.46 21.79
N SER A 168 -1.68 10.53 22.57
CA SER A 168 -1.75 10.45 24.03
C SER A 168 -2.67 11.51 24.60
N ARG A 169 -3.37 11.15 25.70
CA ARG A 169 -4.18 12.05 26.50
C ARG A 169 -4.25 11.54 27.93
N LYS A 170 -3.94 12.38 28.93
CA LYS A 170 -3.99 12.05 30.37
C LYS A 170 -3.30 10.72 30.73
N LYS A 171 -2.10 10.48 30.19
CA LYS A 171 -1.28 9.27 30.38
C LYS A 171 -1.84 7.98 29.73
N SER A 172 -2.89 8.07 28.93
CA SER A 172 -3.39 6.97 28.13
C SER A 172 -3.01 7.16 26.68
N GLU A 173 -2.71 6.06 26.01
CA GLU A 173 -2.41 6.06 24.57
C GLU A 173 -3.62 5.57 23.77
N PHE A 174 -3.76 6.11 22.56
CA PHE A 174 -4.82 5.81 21.61
C PHE A 174 -4.23 5.67 20.21
N TRP A 175 -4.95 5.01 19.34
CA TRP A 175 -4.63 5.00 17.93
C TRP A 175 -5.64 5.84 17.16
N GLY A 176 -5.16 6.92 16.53
CA GLY A 176 -5.91 7.73 15.57
C GLY A 176 -5.77 7.19 14.16
N LEU A 177 -6.84 7.22 13.41
CA LEU A 177 -6.88 6.82 12.00
C LEU A 177 -7.56 7.92 11.19
N ILE A 178 -6.93 8.32 10.08
CA ILE A 178 -7.53 9.20 9.09
C ILE A 178 -7.55 8.42 7.77
N PRO A 179 -8.71 7.89 7.35
CA PRO A 179 -8.83 7.28 6.03
C PRO A 179 -8.73 8.34 4.95
N MET A 180 -8.11 7.99 3.82
CA MET A 180 -8.05 8.86 2.65
C MET A 180 -9.46 9.09 2.10
N PRO A 181 -9.91 10.34 1.97
CA PRO A 181 -11.24 10.64 1.46
C PRO A 181 -11.30 10.39 -0.06
N PRO A 182 -12.18 9.48 -0.55
CA PRO A 182 -12.20 9.08 -1.95
C PRO A 182 -12.69 10.18 -2.92
N SER A 183 -13.29 11.24 -2.38
CA SER A 183 -13.79 12.39 -3.16
C SER A 183 -12.77 13.50 -3.38
N VAL A 184 -11.58 13.39 -2.76
CA VAL A 184 -10.49 14.36 -2.94
C VAL A 184 -9.46 13.78 -3.90
N PRO A 185 -8.95 14.55 -4.87
CA PRO A 185 -7.88 14.10 -5.76
C PRO A 185 -6.63 13.67 -4.98
N GLU A 186 -5.97 12.61 -5.45
CA GLU A 186 -4.73 12.12 -4.84
C GLU A 186 -3.56 13.11 -4.94
N LEU A 187 -3.55 13.94 -5.99
CA LEU A 187 -2.55 14.97 -6.22
C LEU A 187 -3.19 16.36 -6.12
N LEU A 188 -2.62 17.20 -5.28
CA LEU A 188 -3.04 18.58 -5.10
C LEU A 188 -2.08 19.51 -5.85
N PHE A 189 -2.51 20.00 -7.01
CA PHE A 189 -1.71 20.88 -7.84
C PHE A 189 -1.67 22.30 -7.25
N LEU A 190 -0.47 22.87 -7.23
CA LEU A 190 -0.22 24.25 -6.84
C LEU A 190 -0.43 25.18 -8.02
N PRO A 191 -0.69 26.48 -7.79
CA PRO A 191 -0.69 27.47 -8.85
C PRO A 191 0.62 27.42 -9.65
N GLU A 192 0.49 27.39 -10.98
CA GLU A 192 1.63 27.30 -11.88
C GLU A 192 2.58 28.51 -11.69
N GLN A 193 3.87 28.24 -11.64
CA GLN A 193 4.90 29.26 -11.56
C GLN A 193 6.02 28.94 -12.55
N ASN A 194 6.32 29.90 -13.43
CA ASN A 194 7.43 29.80 -14.39
C ASN A 194 7.35 28.58 -15.34
N GLY A 195 6.17 28.11 -15.70
CA GLY A 195 5.99 26.94 -16.56
C GLY A 195 6.33 25.61 -15.88
N ILE A 196 6.43 25.58 -14.55
CA ILE A 196 6.66 24.36 -13.76
C ILE A 196 5.35 23.97 -13.09
N CYS A 197 4.89 22.76 -13.36
CA CYS A 197 3.76 22.16 -12.70
C CYS A 197 4.23 21.52 -11.38
N ARG A 198 3.69 21.97 -10.25
CA ARG A 198 4.06 21.48 -8.92
C ARG A 198 2.85 20.92 -8.21
N TYR A 199 3.05 19.82 -7.48
CA TYR A 199 1.96 19.18 -6.74
C TYR A 199 2.45 18.61 -5.41
N VAL A 200 1.50 18.45 -4.49
CA VAL A 200 1.69 17.80 -3.20
C VAL A 200 0.74 16.60 -3.15
N PRO A 201 1.20 15.38 -2.84
CA PRO A 201 0.33 14.24 -2.62
C PRO A 201 -0.63 14.49 -1.44
N LEU A 202 -1.87 14.02 -1.55
CA LEU A 202 -2.89 14.20 -0.50
C LEU A 202 -2.46 13.58 0.82
N GLU A 203 -1.81 12.42 0.78
CA GLU A 203 -1.29 11.74 1.98
C GLU A 203 -0.28 12.58 2.75
N GLU A 204 0.58 13.36 2.07
CA GLU A 204 1.52 14.30 2.69
C GLU A 204 0.78 15.42 3.42
N VAL A 205 -0.27 15.94 2.80
CA VAL A 205 -1.09 17.00 3.41
C VAL A 205 -1.84 16.45 4.63
N LEU A 206 -2.44 15.28 4.54
CA LEU A 206 -3.12 14.66 5.68
C LEU A 206 -2.16 14.30 6.82
N LEU A 207 -0.97 13.79 6.48
CA LEU A 207 0.07 13.50 7.47
C LEU A 207 0.51 14.78 8.17
N PHE A 208 0.71 15.87 7.43
CA PHE A 208 1.12 17.16 8.00
C PHE A 208 0.06 17.73 8.96
N TYR A 209 -1.22 17.74 8.56
CA TYR A 209 -2.32 18.29 9.35
C TYR A 209 -2.94 17.32 10.36
N ALA A 210 -2.42 16.10 10.52
CA ALA A 210 -2.95 15.10 11.45
C ALA A 210 -3.05 15.64 12.89
N ASP A 211 -2.10 16.47 13.32
CA ASP A 211 -2.11 17.09 14.65
C ASP A 211 -3.33 18.00 14.84
N SER A 212 -3.72 18.76 13.81
CA SER A 212 -4.90 19.61 13.84
C SER A 212 -6.22 18.85 13.74
N VAL A 213 -6.20 17.66 13.16
CA VAL A 213 -7.37 16.77 13.11
C VAL A 213 -7.62 16.16 14.50
N PHE A 214 -6.57 15.86 15.25
CA PHE A 214 -6.64 15.30 16.60
C PHE A 214 -6.27 16.32 17.70
N GLU A 215 -6.66 17.58 17.56
CA GLU A 215 -6.26 18.70 18.43
C GLU A 215 -6.46 18.48 19.93
N MET A 216 -7.39 17.59 20.31
CA MET A 216 -7.64 17.23 21.72
C MET A 216 -6.63 16.23 22.29
N TYR A 217 -5.69 15.77 21.50
CA TYR A 217 -4.69 14.77 21.84
C TYR A 217 -3.29 15.30 21.52
N SER A 218 -2.28 14.76 22.19
CA SER A 218 -0.89 14.98 21.82
C SER A 218 -0.45 13.88 20.84
N THR A 219 0.02 14.25 19.67
CA THR A 219 0.59 13.30 18.70
C THR A 219 1.98 12.88 19.16
N LEU A 220 2.18 11.56 19.30
CA LEU A 220 3.47 10.97 19.63
C LEU A 220 4.22 10.53 18.39
N GLU A 221 3.51 9.98 17.40
CA GLU A 221 4.08 9.46 16.18
C GLU A 221 2.99 9.37 15.11
N LYS A 222 3.34 9.54 13.84
CA LYS A 222 2.40 9.44 12.73
C LYS A 222 3.05 8.88 11.48
N VAL A 223 2.30 8.13 10.69
CA VAL A 223 2.78 7.48 9.45
C VAL A 223 1.63 7.28 8.48
N VAL A 224 1.91 7.41 7.18
CA VAL A 224 0.99 6.91 6.15
C VAL A 224 1.19 5.41 6.01
N PHE A 225 0.10 4.66 5.95
CA PHE A 225 0.17 3.22 5.79
C PHE A 225 -0.94 2.67 4.90
N CYS A 226 -0.68 1.49 4.36
CA CYS A 226 -1.61 0.72 3.56
C CYS A 226 -1.61 -0.73 4.02
N VAL A 227 -2.77 -1.39 4.00
CA VAL A 227 -2.87 -2.82 4.26
C VAL A 227 -3.24 -3.58 3.00
N THR A 228 -2.65 -4.75 2.81
CA THR A 228 -3.08 -5.72 1.79
C THR A 228 -3.67 -6.92 2.51
N ARG A 229 -4.89 -7.31 2.12
CA ARG A 229 -5.60 -8.45 2.68
C ARG A 229 -5.66 -9.59 1.67
N ASN A 230 -5.76 -10.81 2.17
CA ASN A 230 -6.09 -11.96 1.34
C ASN A 230 -7.43 -11.69 0.63
N ALA A 231 -7.48 -11.95 -0.70
CA ALA A 231 -8.67 -11.71 -1.53
C ALA A 231 -9.35 -13.02 -1.99
N ASP A 232 -8.90 -14.16 -1.51
CA ASP A 232 -9.25 -15.48 -2.01
C ASP A 232 -10.67 -15.97 -1.64
N ILE A 233 -11.61 -15.05 -1.46
CA ILE A 233 -13.04 -15.40 -1.36
C ILE A 233 -13.74 -14.76 -2.54
N ASN A 234 -13.92 -15.55 -3.59
CA ASN A 234 -14.76 -15.15 -4.72
C ASN A 234 -16.22 -15.43 -4.34
N PRO A 235 -17.13 -14.43 -4.38
CA PRO A 235 -18.55 -14.67 -4.10
C PRO A 235 -19.21 -15.70 -5.02
N ASP A 236 -18.59 -15.95 -6.18
CA ASP A 236 -19.09 -16.84 -7.22
C ASP A 236 -18.57 -18.29 -7.07
N ASP A 237 -17.60 -18.56 -6.20
CA ASP A 237 -17.00 -19.88 -6.01
C ASP A 237 -17.81 -20.83 -5.10
N GLU A 238 -18.93 -20.40 -4.52
CA GLU A 238 -19.80 -21.32 -3.82
C GLU A 238 -20.62 -22.14 -4.82
N PRO A 239 -20.50 -23.48 -4.80
CA PRO A 239 -21.33 -24.33 -5.62
C PRO A 239 -22.81 -24.09 -5.27
N PHE A 240 -23.66 -23.99 -6.29
CA PHE A 240 -25.10 -24.01 -6.12
C PHE A 240 -25.46 -25.12 -5.12
N ALA A 241 -26.30 -24.82 -4.13
CA ALA A 241 -26.79 -25.85 -3.23
C ALA A 241 -27.38 -26.99 -4.07
N PRO A 242 -26.97 -28.28 -3.83
CA PRO A 242 -27.35 -29.38 -4.69
C PRO A 242 -28.85 -29.68 -4.73
N ASP A 243 -29.66 -29.00 -3.95
CA ASP A 243 -31.08 -29.24 -3.72
C ASP A 243 -32.03 -28.17 -4.23
N GLY A 244 -31.56 -27.20 -5.05
CA GLY A 244 -32.43 -26.27 -5.78
C GLY A 244 -33.25 -25.30 -4.90
N ARG A 245 -32.94 -25.17 -3.60
CA ARG A 245 -33.61 -24.21 -2.73
C ARG A 245 -33.13 -22.79 -3.03
N GLU A 246 -34.06 -21.85 -3.09
CA GLU A 246 -33.74 -20.41 -3.14
C GLU A 246 -32.82 -20.09 -1.96
N ILE A 247 -31.56 -19.80 -2.27
CA ILE A 247 -30.60 -19.34 -1.28
C ILE A 247 -31.06 -17.96 -0.84
N ASP A 248 -31.34 -17.77 0.45
CA ASP A 248 -31.59 -16.45 1.02
C ASP A 248 -30.38 -15.56 0.75
N LEU A 249 -30.53 -14.71 -0.28
CA LEU A 249 -29.48 -13.81 -0.77
C LEU A 249 -28.94 -12.93 0.37
N ARG A 250 -29.80 -12.61 1.36
CA ARG A 250 -29.45 -11.83 2.53
C ARG A 250 -28.55 -12.62 3.48
N ALA A 251 -28.88 -13.89 3.76
CA ALA A 251 -28.06 -14.76 4.61
C ALA A 251 -26.70 -15.04 3.94
N LYS A 252 -26.70 -15.24 2.61
CA LYS A 252 -25.45 -15.38 1.82
C LYS A 252 -24.60 -14.12 1.91
N MET A 253 -25.20 -12.95 1.73
CA MET A 253 -24.51 -11.67 1.79
C MET A 253 -23.98 -11.38 3.21
N GLU A 254 -24.75 -11.69 4.27
CA GLU A 254 -24.30 -11.57 5.65
C GLU A 254 -23.13 -12.51 5.97
N LYS A 255 -23.14 -13.73 5.42
CA LYS A 255 -22.04 -14.70 5.55
C LYS A 255 -20.79 -14.16 4.85
N LEU A 256 -20.90 -13.73 3.59
CA LEU A 256 -19.80 -13.13 2.81
C LEU A 256 -19.21 -11.88 3.48
N LEU A 257 -20.05 -11.02 4.05
CA LEU A 257 -19.60 -9.84 4.79
C LEU A 257 -18.86 -10.23 6.08
N ARG A 258 -19.29 -11.29 6.76
CA ARG A 258 -18.58 -11.83 7.94
C ARG A 258 -17.24 -12.46 7.54
N GLU A 259 -17.19 -13.18 6.43
CA GLU A 259 -15.97 -13.79 5.91
C GLU A 259 -14.97 -12.73 5.43
N ARG A 260 -15.42 -11.71 4.69
CA ARG A 260 -14.58 -10.55 4.31
C ARG A 260 -13.96 -9.83 5.51
N ARG A 261 -14.69 -9.77 6.65
CA ARG A 261 -14.14 -9.24 7.90
C ARG A 261 -13.04 -10.09 8.50
N ARG A 262 -12.94 -11.35 8.09
CA ARG A 262 -11.94 -12.32 8.56
C ARG A 262 -10.74 -12.45 7.62
N LEU A 263 -10.74 -11.76 6.46
CA LEU A 263 -9.60 -11.80 5.55
C LEU A 263 -8.36 -11.26 6.27
N CYS A 264 -7.39 -12.16 6.44
CA CYS A 264 -6.14 -11.83 7.13
C CYS A 264 -5.39 -10.74 6.37
N VAL A 265 -4.74 -9.85 7.13
CA VAL A 265 -3.76 -8.93 6.56
C VAL A 265 -2.51 -9.74 6.21
N VAL A 266 -2.07 -9.67 4.97
CA VAL A 266 -0.89 -10.37 4.47
C VAL A 266 0.33 -9.47 4.34
N ARG A 267 0.10 -8.15 4.29
CA ARG A 267 1.16 -7.14 4.19
C ARG A 267 0.69 -5.80 4.75
N VAL A 268 1.59 -5.10 5.42
CA VAL A 268 1.46 -3.68 5.79
C VAL A 268 2.61 -2.92 5.15
N GLU A 269 2.29 -1.80 4.52
CA GLU A 269 3.27 -0.88 3.93
C GLU A 269 3.23 0.43 4.70
N LEU A 270 4.39 0.98 5.00
CA LEU A 270 4.58 2.23 5.75
C LEU A 270 5.38 3.22 4.91
N SER A 271 5.00 4.50 4.96
CA SER A 271 5.73 5.58 4.27
C SER A 271 7.02 6.01 4.98
N ALA A 272 7.23 5.56 6.21
CA ALA A 272 8.42 5.85 7.01
C ALA A 272 8.65 4.78 8.07
N PRO A 273 9.88 4.62 8.58
CA PRO A 273 10.15 3.79 9.75
C PRO A 273 9.37 4.31 10.96
N ILE A 274 8.89 3.40 11.80
CA ILE A 274 8.17 3.69 13.03
C ILE A 274 8.87 3.09 14.24
N SER A 275 8.56 3.62 15.44
CA SER A 275 9.10 3.08 16.69
C SER A 275 8.68 1.62 16.89
N GLY A 276 9.49 0.85 17.65
CA GLY A 276 9.16 -0.53 17.99
C GLY A 276 7.82 -0.66 18.73
N HIS A 277 7.47 0.33 19.53
CA HIS A 277 6.16 0.38 20.20
C HIS A 277 5.01 0.55 19.21
N PHE A 278 5.14 1.43 18.22
CA PHE A 278 4.10 1.61 17.20
C PHE A 278 4.02 0.40 16.26
N ALA A 279 5.17 -0.18 15.89
CA ALA A 279 5.21 -1.43 15.13
C ALA A 279 4.49 -2.58 15.85
N GLU A 280 4.63 -2.66 17.20
CA GLU A 280 3.93 -3.67 17.99
C GLU A 280 2.40 -3.47 17.97
N LEU A 281 1.92 -2.22 17.93
CA LEU A 281 0.49 -1.95 17.76
C LEU A 281 -0.01 -2.46 16.40
N PHE A 282 0.75 -2.27 15.32
CA PHE A 282 0.42 -2.84 13.99
C PHE A 282 0.38 -4.36 14.05
N ARG A 283 1.43 -5.00 14.60
CA ARG A 283 1.49 -6.47 14.72
C ARG A 283 0.30 -7.05 15.45
N LYS A 284 -0.04 -6.50 16.62
CA LYS A 284 -1.17 -6.96 17.43
C LYS A 284 -2.53 -6.72 16.76
N ARG A 285 -2.69 -5.59 16.07
CA ARG A 285 -3.98 -5.24 15.45
C ARG A 285 -4.29 -6.05 14.22
N PHE A 286 -3.28 -6.37 13.45
CA PHE A 286 -3.44 -7.08 12.19
C PHE A 286 -3.10 -8.56 12.29
N ASP A 287 -2.64 -9.03 13.45
CA ASP A 287 -2.18 -10.40 13.68
C ASP A 287 -1.11 -10.83 12.67
N ILE A 288 -0.07 -10.00 12.56
CA ILE A 288 1.03 -10.17 11.60
C ILE A 288 2.39 -10.24 12.29
N SER A 289 3.36 -10.85 11.60
CA SER A 289 4.78 -10.80 11.98
C SER A 289 5.44 -9.49 11.55
N GLY A 290 6.64 -9.21 12.06
CA GLY A 290 7.41 -8.06 11.62
C GLY A 290 7.86 -8.14 10.16
N GLU A 291 8.01 -9.35 9.63
CA GLU A 291 8.41 -9.61 8.24
C GLU A 291 7.35 -9.20 7.19
N GLN A 292 6.11 -9.04 7.63
CA GLN A 292 4.99 -8.58 6.81
C GLN A 292 4.86 -7.05 6.75
N ILE A 293 5.76 -6.33 7.44
CA ILE A 293 5.80 -4.86 7.46
C ILE A 293 6.92 -4.38 6.55
N PHE A 294 6.56 -3.65 5.50
CA PHE A 294 7.51 -3.08 4.53
C PHE A 294 7.50 -1.56 4.62
N VAL A 295 8.67 -0.95 4.47
CA VAL A 295 8.84 0.50 4.53
C VAL A 295 9.30 1.01 3.16
N SER A 296 8.64 2.05 2.67
CA SER A 296 9.01 2.78 1.46
C SER A 296 9.09 4.27 1.81
N CYS A 297 10.31 4.80 1.88
CA CYS A 297 10.56 6.15 2.35
C CYS A 297 10.49 7.22 1.25
N GLU A 298 10.67 6.81 0.00
CA GLU A 298 10.77 7.72 -1.14
C GLU A 298 9.60 7.55 -2.12
N ALA A 299 9.39 6.31 -2.58
CA ALA A 299 8.29 6.03 -3.49
C ALA A 299 6.95 6.05 -2.72
N PRO A 300 5.91 6.70 -3.27
CA PRO A 300 4.57 6.64 -2.72
C PRO A 300 4.08 5.20 -2.58
N LEU A 301 3.29 4.92 -1.55
CA LEU A 301 2.72 3.58 -1.35
C LEU A 301 1.72 3.22 -2.45
N ARG A 302 1.06 4.24 -3.04
CA ARG A 302 0.14 4.10 -4.18
C ARG A 302 0.62 5.01 -5.31
N MET A 303 0.56 4.51 -6.53
CA MET A 303 1.06 5.21 -7.72
C MET A 303 0.07 5.14 -8.90
N ASP A 304 -1.22 4.92 -8.63
CA ASP A 304 -2.24 4.77 -9.68
C ASP A 304 -2.33 6.04 -10.57
N TYR A 305 -2.06 7.21 -9.99
CA TYR A 305 -1.99 8.50 -10.69
C TYR A 305 -0.89 8.59 -11.76
N ALA A 306 0.08 7.66 -11.78
CA ALA A 306 1.19 7.68 -12.75
C ALA A 306 0.71 7.66 -14.21
N PHE A 307 -0.46 7.04 -14.46
CA PHE A 307 -1.02 6.94 -15.81
C PHE A 307 -1.61 8.26 -16.33
N SER A 308 -2.06 9.15 -15.45
CA SER A 308 -2.59 10.48 -15.81
C SER A 308 -1.56 11.60 -15.64
N LEU A 309 -0.39 11.30 -15.05
CA LEU A 309 0.60 12.32 -14.70
C LEU A 309 1.09 13.13 -15.90
N GLY A 310 1.20 12.48 -17.07
CA GLY A 310 1.60 13.13 -18.32
C GLY A 310 0.64 14.22 -18.80
N GLU A 311 -0.63 14.17 -18.40
CA GLU A 311 -1.62 15.19 -18.76
C GLU A 311 -1.31 16.56 -18.12
N HIS A 312 -0.53 16.57 -17.07
CA HIS A 312 -0.15 17.75 -16.31
C HIS A 312 1.21 18.34 -16.74
N LEU A 313 1.92 17.68 -17.67
CA LEU A 313 3.13 18.28 -18.25
C LEU A 313 2.78 19.50 -19.10
N PRO A 314 3.65 20.53 -19.14
CA PRO A 314 3.51 21.64 -20.06
C PRO A 314 3.34 21.15 -21.52
N GLU A 315 2.45 21.79 -22.28
CA GLU A 315 2.09 21.37 -23.66
C GLU A 315 3.31 21.17 -24.56
N ALA A 316 4.32 22.03 -24.44
CA ALA A 316 5.57 21.95 -25.22
C ALA A 316 6.38 20.67 -24.96
N ARG A 317 6.11 19.92 -23.87
CA ARG A 317 6.84 18.72 -23.46
C ARG A 317 6.03 17.43 -23.53
N ARG A 318 4.71 17.52 -23.83
CA ARG A 318 3.87 16.33 -24.02
C ARG A 318 4.17 15.57 -25.32
N ALA A 319 4.80 16.24 -26.29
CA ALA A 319 5.06 15.73 -27.64
C ALA A 319 6.49 15.18 -27.83
N ALA A 320 7.32 15.25 -26.83
CA ALA A 320 8.67 14.72 -26.83
C ALA A 320 8.75 13.40 -26.06
#